data_253f254c2b07327209324b77fcbe772b
#
_entry.id   253f254c2b07327209324b77fcbe772b
#
_cell.length_a   1.000
_cell.length_b   1.000
_cell.length_c   1.000
_cell.angle_alpha   90.00
_cell.angle_beta   90.00
_cell.angle_gamma   90.00
#
_symmetry.space_group_name_H-M   'P 1'
#
loop_
_entity.id
_entity.type
_entity.pdbx_description
1 polymer ?
#
loop_
_entity_poly.entity_id
_entity_poly.type
_entity_poly.pdbx_seq_one_letter_code
_entity_poly.pdbx_strand_id
1 'polypeptide(L)'
;MTTNDDDVEEVPAPSSDGWPERYFAVIFTNQRTLANDDMYSLTLDRMVELAQQQPGFLGVESVRGEDGIGITVSYWRDRAAIRNWRINVEHLAVQQMGRQEFYSWYHLRVAEVVTHRSFDAGDMVGGV
;
A
#
# COMPACT_ATOMS: atom_id res chain seq x y z
N MET A 1 -15.27 -13.80 14.01
CA MET A 1 -14.81 -13.18 13.81
C MET A 1 -14.66 -12.17 14.30
N THR A 2 -14.00 -11.84 14.21
CA THR A 2 -13.94 -10.78 14.98
C THR A 2 -14.28 -9.57 14.26
N THR A 3 -15.00 -8.76 14.90
CA THR A 3 -15.42 -7.55 14.31
C THR A 3 -14.31 -6.58 14.11
N ASN A 4 -13.19 -6.84 14.71
CA ASN A 4 -12.07 -5.94 14.53
C ASN A 4 -11.58 -5.88 13.11
N ASP A 5 -11.77 -6.95 12.38
CA ASP A 5 -11.35 -6.99 11.00
C ASP A 5 -12.16 -6.03 10.15
N ASP A 6 -13.35 -5.67 10.61
CA ASP A 6 -14.18 -4.74 9.88
C ASP A 6 -13.72 -3.30 10.06
N ASP A 7 -13.09 -3.02 11.20
CA ASP A 7 -12.73 -1.66 11.56
C ASP A 7 -11.32 -1.27 11.18
N VAL A 8 -10.47 -2.26 10.96
CA VAL A 8 -9.06 -2.03 10.70
C VAL A 8 -8.67 -2.75 9.42
N GLU A 9 -8.15 -2.00 8.48
CA GLU A 9 -7.62 -2.58 7.25
C GLU A 9 -6.12 -2.70 7.39
N GLU A 10 -5.63 -3.90 7.23
CA GLU A 10 -4.20 -4.15 7.33
C GLU A 10 -3.74 -5.05 6.20
N VAL A 11 -2.63 -4.66 5.60
CA VAL A 11 -1.89 -5.54 4.71
C VAL A 11 -0.54 -5.72 5.38
N PRO A 12 -0.22 -6.93 5.82
CA PRO A 12 1.01 -7.13 6.57
C PRO A 12 2.24 -6.87 5.73
N ALA A 13 3.33 -6.55 6.41
CA ALA A 13 4.59 -6.27 5.74
C ALA A 13 5.05 -7.48 4.94
N PRO A 14 5.46 -7.28 3.69
CA PRO A 14 5.96 -8.38 2.87
C PRO A 14 7.38 -8.74 3.25
N SER A 15 7.76 -9.96 2.89
CA SER A 15 9.16 -10.33 2.98
C SER A 15 9.95 -9.54 1.95
N SER A 16 11.12 -9.06 2.34
CA SER A 16 11.98 -8.32 1.42
C SER A 16 13.09 -9.20 0.82
N ASP A 17 12.95 -10.50 0.94
CA ASP A 17 13.94 -11.41 0.37
C ASP A 17 13.98 -11.23 -1.15
N GLY A 18 15.19 -11.08 -1.67
CA GLY A 18 15.38 -10.94 -3.11
C GLY A 18 15.18 -9.52 -3.63
N TRP A 19 14.85 -8.57 -2.76
CA TRP A 19 14.71 -7.18 -3.19
C TRP A 19 16.08 -6.57 -3.47
N PRO A 20 16.14 -5.56 -4.33
CA PRO A 20 17.40 -4.85 -4.55
C PRO A 20 17.84 -4.13 -3.28
N GLU A 21 19.12 -3.82 -3.20
CA GLU A 21 19.66 -3.14 -2.03
C GLU A 21 19.02 -1.77 -1.85
N ARG A 22 18.77 -1.08 -2.93
CA ARG A 22 18.08 0.20 -2.92
C ARG A 22 16.80 0.08 -3.72
N TYR A 23 15.75 0.68 -3.23
CA TYR A 23 14.45 0.65 -3.89
C TYR A 23 13.67 1.89 -3.48
N PHE A 24 12.44 2.00 -3.95
CA PHE A 24 11.63 3.18 -3.73
C PHE A 24 10.36 2.81 -2.99
N ALA A 25 9.88 3.74 -2.17
CA ALA A 25 8.64 3.60 -1.44
C ALA A 25 7.70 4.71 -1.85
N VAL A 26 6.44 4.35 -2.09
CA VAL A 26 5.36 5.32 -2.26
C VAL A 26 4.54 5.29 -0.99
N ILE A 27 4.51 6.41 -0.29
CA ILE A 27 3.85 6.52 1.01
C ILE A 27 2.56 7.30 0.81
N PHE A 28 1.45 6.66 1.04
CA PHE A 28 0.13 7.24 0.83
C PHE A 28 -0.58 7.33 2.17
N THR A 29 -0.66 8.53 2.72
CA THR A 29 -1.33 8.79 3.98
C THR A 29 -2.66 9.46 3.66
N ASN A 30 -3.73 9.00 4.27
CA ASN A 30 -5.05 9.47 3.87
C ASN A 30 -6.06 9.35 5.01
N GLN A 31 -7.17 10.09 4.83
CA GLN A 31 -8.34 10.00 5.70
C GLN A 31 -9.50 9.51 4.86
N ARG A 32 -10.05 8.34 5.22
CA ARG A 32 -11.21 7.80 4.52
C ARG A 32 -12.46 8.59 4.87
N THR A 33 -13.34 8.74 3.88
CA THR A 33 -14.71 9.16 4.14
C THR A 33 -15.51 7.92 4.51
N LEU A 34 -16.73 8.12 4.99
CA LEU A 34 -17.62 6.99 5.30
C LEU A 34 -18.45 6.58 4.09
N ALA A 35 -18.31 7.28 2.99
CA ALA A 35 -19.13 7.01 1.81
C ALA A 35 -18.55 5.83 1.03
N ASN A 36 -19.45 5.05 0.45
CA ASN A 36 -19.11 4.02 -0.53
C ASN A 36 -18.10 2.99 -0.03
N ASP A 37 -18.33 2.45 1.17
CA ASP A 37 -17.42 1.47 1.74
C ASP A 37 -17.23 0.24 0.86
N ASP A 38 -18.33 -0.29 0.30
CA ASP A 38 -18.24 -1.47 -0.54
C ASP A 38 -17.45 -1.17 -1.81
N MET A 39 -17.71 -0.03 -2.42
CA MET A 39 -17.01 0.39 -3.61
C MET A 39 -15.52 0.60 -3.31
N TYR A 40 -15.22 1.16 -2.14
CA TYR A 40 -13.84 1.37 -1.74
C TYR A 40 -13.08 0.05 -1.64
N SER A 41 -13.69 -0.93 -0.96
CA SER A 41 -13.05 -2.22 -0.78
C SER A 41 -12.77 -2.91 -2.11
N LEU A 42 -13.76 -2.89 -3.00
CA LEU A 42 -13.58 -3.48 -4.33
C LEU A 42 -12.50 -2.76 -5.12
N THR A 43 -12.47 -1.44 -5.03
CA THR A 43 -11.48 -0.64 -5.74
C THR A 43 -10.09 -0.90 -5.20
N LEU A 44 -9.96 -0.98 -3.86
CA LEU A 44 -8.68 -1.26 -3.23
C LEU A 44 -8.15 -2.63 -3.66
N ASP A 45 -9.00 -3.65 -3.63
CA ASP A 45 -8.60 -4.99 -4.05
C ASP A 45 -8.11 -4.98 -5.49
N ARG A 46 -8.83 -4.27 -6.34
CA ARG A 46 -8.46 -4.19 -7.75
C ARG A 46 -7.14 -3.48 -7.94
N MET A 47 -6.90 -2.42 -7.16
CA MET A 47 -5.66 -1.67 -7.26
C MET A 47 -4.47 -2.52 -6.82
N VAL A 48 -4.64 -3.32 -5.78
CA VAL A 48 -3.59 -4.21 -5.33
C VAL A 48 -3.29 -5.27 -6.39
N GLU A 49 -4.32 -5.84 -7.00
CA GLU A 49 -4.14 -6.79 -8.09
C GLU A 49 -3.35 -6.19 -9.24
N LEU A 50 -3.72 -4.98 -9.63
CA LEU A 50 -3.03 -4.32 -10.73
C LEU A 50 -1.59 -4.00 -10.39
N ALA A 51 -1.35 -3.59 -9.15
CA ALA A 51 0.00 -3.31 -8.70
C ALA A 51 0.88 -4.55 -8.77
N GLN A 52 0.35 -5.69 -8.33
CA GLN A 52 1.11 -6.93 -8.34
C GLN A 52 1.51 -7.36 -9.73
N GLN A 53 0.80 -6.91 -10.74
CA GLN A 53 1.11 -7.25 -12.13
C GLN A 53 2.10 -6.30 -12.76
N GLN A 54 2.42 -5.18 -12.10
CA GLN A 54 3.33 -4.20 -12.70
C GLN A 54 4.77 -4.64 -12.58
N PRO A 55 5.54 -4.50 -13.66
CA PRO A 55 6.98 -4.73 -13.57
C PRO A 55 7.59 -3.81 -12.52
N GLY A 56 8.45 -4.36 -11.69
CA GLY A 56 9.11 -3.56 -10.67
C GLY A 56 8.38 -3.44 -9.35
N PHE A 57 7.17 -3.96 -9.25
CA PHE A 57 6.47 -4.00 -7.97
C PHE A 57 7.19 -4.97 -7.02
N LEU A 58 7.43 -4.54 -5.79
CA LEU A 58 8.11 -5.38 -4.80
C LEU A 58 7.18 -5.82 -3.67
N GLY A 59 6.29 -4.95 -3.24
CA GLY A 59 5.40 -5.30 -2.15
C GLY A 59 4.59 -4.12 -1.68
N VAL A 60 3.66 -4.38 -0.76
CA VAL A 60 2.81 -3.36 -0.20
C VAL A 60 2.45 -3.72 1.23
N GLU A 61 2.31 -2.72 2.07
CA GLU A 61 1.83 -2.89 3.43
C GLU A 61 0.95 -1.70 3.77
N SER A 62 -0.05 -1.93 4.59
CA SER A 62 -0.94 -0.84 4.98
C SER A 62 -1.63 -1.10 6.30
N VAL A 63 -2.03 -0.03 6.93
CA VAL A 63 -2.77 -0.08 8.19
C VAL A 63 -3.72 1.10 8.22
N ARG A 64 -4.90 0.91 8.79
CA ARG A 64 -5.86 1.98 8.98
C ARG A 64 -6.39 1.92 10.39
N GLY A 65 -6.36 3.06 11.06
CA GLY A 65 -6.87 3.17 12.42
C GLY A 65 -8.37 3.37 12.46
N GLU A 66 -8.90 3.30 13.66
CA GLU A 66 -10.33 3.47 13.88
C GLU A 66 -10.80 4.87 13.51
N ASP A 67 -9.91 5.85 13.54
CA ASP A 67 -10.23 7.22 13.16
C ASP A 67 -10.32 7.42 11.66
N GLY A 68 -10.07 6.36 10.88
CA GLY A 68 -10.13 6.44 9.44
C GLY A 68 -8.85 6.91 8.77
N ILE A 69 -7.82 7.23 9.56
CA ILE A 69 -6.53 7.63 9.00
C ILE A 69 -5.73 6.38 8.70
N GLY A 70 -5.24 6.27 7.49
CA GLY A 70 -4.49 5.12 7.04
C GLY A 70 -3.20 5.49 6.35
N ILE A 71 -2.29 4.54 6.34
CA ILE A 71 -1.01 4.68 5.66
C ILE A 71 -0.79 3.41 4.84
N THR A 72 -0.59 3.58 3.55
CA THR A 72 -0.23 2.49 2.65
C THR A 72 1.15 2.81 2.08
N VAL A 73 2.04 1.83 2.15
CA VAL A 73 3.37 1.97 1.58
C VAL A 73 3.54 0.88 0.54
N SER A 74 3.83 1.26 -0.69
CA SER A 74 4.15 0.32 -1.75
C SER A 74 5.62 0.48 -2.11
N TYR A 75 6.24 -0.63 -2.47
CA TYR A 75 7.67 -0.69 -2.73
C TYR A 75 7.93 -1.07 -4.17
N TRP A 76 8.89 -0.40 -4.79
CA TRP A 76 9.11 -0.47 -6.22
C TRP A 76 10.59 -0.49 -6.53
N ARG A 77 10.96 -1.22 -7.57
CA ARG A 77 12.35 -1.36 -7.96
C ARG A 77 12.97 -0.07 -8.45
N ASP A 78 12.20 0.75 -9.16
CA ASP A 78 12.70 2.00 -9.71
C ASP A 78 11.56 2.99 -9.94
N ARG A 79 11.94 4.21 -10.32
CA ARG A 79 10.96 5.28 -10.54
C ARG A 79 10.10 5.05 -11.77
N ALA A 80 10.65 4.38 -12.78
CA ALA A 80 9.87 4.10 -13.98
C ALA A 80 8.67 3.22 -13.66
N ALA A 81 8.89 2.24 -12.78
CA ALA A 81 7.80 1.37 -12.34
C ALA A 81 6.70 2.17 -11.64
N ILE A 82 7.10 3.11 -10.78
CA ILE A 82 6.14 3.97 -10.09
C ILE A 82 5.36 4.80 -11.09
N ARG A 83 6.04 5.36 -12.08
CA ARG A 83 5.42 6.20 -13.09
C ARG A 83 4.37 5.41 -13.88
N ASN A 84 4.70 4.21 -14.27
CA ASN A 84 3.79 3.35 -15.01
C ASN A 84 2.57 2.98 -14.16
N TRP A 85 2.80 2.67 -12.89
CA TRP A 85 1.72 2.37 -11.98
C TRP A 85 0.81 3.58 -11.79
N ARG A 86 1.41 4.76 -11.63
CA ARG A 86 0.65 5.98 -11.43
C ARG A 86 -0.32 6.24 -12.58
N ILE A 87 0.11 6.00 -13.79
CA ILE A 87 -0.76 6.17 -14.94
C ILE A 87 -1.97 5.25 -14.84
N ASN A 88 -1.75 4.00 -14.46
CA ASN A 88 -2.84 3.05 -14.29
C ASN A 88 -3.80 3.46 -13.18
N VAL A 89 -3.25 3.94 -12.07
CA VAL A 89 -4.05 4.36 -10.93
C VAL A 89 -4.91 5.57 -11.30
N GLU A 90 -4.35 6.53 -12.01
CA GLU A 90 -5.11 7.70 -12.42
C GLU A 90 -6.24 7.33 -13.37
N HIS A 91 -5.96 6.43 -14.27
CA HIS A 91 -6.98 5.95 -15.19
C HIS A 91 -8.12 5.27 -14.43
N LEU A 92 -7.77 4.40 -13.50
CA LEU A 92 -8.76 3.72 -12.69
C LEU A 92 -9.54 4.70 -11.83
N ALA A 93 -8.87 5.70 -11.27
CA ALA A 93 -9.53 6.71 -10.43
C ALA A 93 -10.56 7.50 -11.22
N VAL A 94 -10.27 7.83 -12.46
CA VAL A 94 -11.23 8.52 -13.30
C VAL A 94 -12.46 7.66 -13.50
N GLN A 95 -12.27 6.37 -13.76
CA GLN A 95 -13.37 5.47 -13.97
C GLN A 95 -14.20 5.27 -12.71
N GLN A 96 -13.57 5.35 -11.55
CA GLN A 96 -14.24 5.08 -10.29
C GLN A 96 -14.69 6.33 -9.57
N MET A 97 -14.41 7.49 -10.10
CA MET A 97 -14.72 8.76 -9.42
C MET A 97 -14.12 8.78 -8.01
N GLY A 98 -12.95 8.16 -7.87
CA GLY A 98 -12.49 7.76 -6.56
C GLY A 98 -12.10 8.86 -5.60
N ARG A 99 -11.36 9.86 -6.09
CA ARG A 99 -10.68 10.75 -5.15
C ARG A 99 -11.61 11.52 -4.24
N GLN A 100 -12.67 12.07 -4.79
CA GLN A 100 -13.55 12.93 -4.01
C GLN A 100 -14.49 12.15 -3.13
N GLU A 101 -14.72 10.87 -3.44
CA GLU A 101 -15.67 10.08 -2.69
C GLU A 101 -15.01 9.25 -1.60
N PHE A 102 -13.75 8.87 -1.80
CA PHE A 102 -13.09 7.95 -0.87
C PHE A 102 -12.31 8.64 0.23
N TYR A 103 -11.73 9.81 -0.06
CA TYR A 103 -10.81 10.45 0.88
C TYR A 103 -11.20 11.89 1.15
N SER A 104 -11.12 12.27 2.44
CA SER A 104 -11.24 13.67 2.83
C SER A 104 -9.98 14.44 2.48
N TRP A 105 -8.84 13.76 2.63
CA TRP A 105 -7.54 14.32 2.25
C TRP A 105 -6.56 13.16 2.06
N TYR A 106 -5.49 13.44 1.35
CA TYR A 106 -4.38 12.50 1.26
C TYR A 106 -3.10 13.22 0.93
N HIS A 107 -2.01 12.56 1.28
CA HIS A 107 -0.67 12.99 0.90
C HIS A 107 0.04 11.78 0.31
N LEU A 108 0.73 12.00 -0.78
CA LEU A 108 1.47 10.95 -1.44
C LEU A 108 2.91 11.38 -1.59
N ARG A 109 3.83 10.58 -1.09
CA ARG A 109 5.25 10.87 -1.12
C ARG A 109 6.00 9.71 -1.73
N VAL A 110 7.06 10.04 -2.48
CA VAL A 110 7.97 9.03 -3.03
C VAL A 110 9.31 9.24 -2.36
N ALA A 111 9.86 8.17 -1.83
CA ALA A 111 11.13 8.22 -1.13
C ALA A 111 12.01 7.08 -1.61
N GLU A 112 13.31 7.31 -1.62
CA GLU A 112 14.27 6.24 -1.89
C GLU A 112 14.68 5.58 -0.59
N VAL A 113 14.58 4.24 -0.54
CA VAL A 113 15.04 3.47 0.61
C VAL A 113 16.49 3.09 0.35
N VAL A 114 17.40 3.63 1.12
CA VAL A 114 18.83 3.44 0.90
C VAL A 114 19.42 2.42 1.86
N THR A 115 18.71 2.09 2.93
CA THR A 115 19.18 1.10 3.90
C THR A 115 17.96 0.35 4.42
N HIS A 116 18.10 -0.95 4.51
CA HIS A 116 17.06 -1.82 5.02
C HIS A 116 17.64 -2.75 6.08
N ARG A 117 16.91 -2.90 7.17
CA ARG A 117 17.29 -3.85 8.22
C ARG A 117 16.01 -4.43 8.81
N SER A 118 15.98 -5.73 9.03
CA SER A 118 14.83 -6.35 9.62
C SER A 118 15.23 -7.29 10.74
N PHE A 119 14.32 -7.53 11.64
CA PHE A 119 14.48 -8.46 12.73
C PHE A 119 13.16 -9.14 12.97
N ASP A 120 13.19 -10.43 13.16
CA ASP A 120 12.01 -11.21 13.50
C ASP A 120 12.39 -12.11 14.66
N ALA A 121 11.69 -11.95 15.78
CA ALA A 121 12.01 -12.73 16.99
C ALA A 121 11.86 -14.23 16.76
N GLY A 122 10.96 -14.63 15.87
CA GLY A 122 10.80 -16.04 15.54
C GLY A 122 12.02 -16.64 14.86
N ASP A 123 12.76 -15.84 14.11
CA ASP A 123 13.95 -16.32 13.41
C ASP A 123 15.10 -16.60 14.36
N MET A 124 15.10 -16.01 15.53
CA MET A 124 16.17 -16.17 16.47
C MET A 124 16.13 -17.50 17.21
N VAL A 125 14.99 -18.12 17.22
CA VAL A 125 14.80 -19.35 18.00
C VAL A 125 15.71 -20.46 17.52
N GLY A 126 15.84 -20.60 16.24
CA GLY A 126 16.70 -21.62 15.68
C GLY A 126 18.06 -21.13 15.28
N GLY A 127 18.23 -19.84 15.20
CA GLY A 127 19.46 -19.26 14.65
C GLY A 127 20.49 -18.90 15.67
N VAL A 128 20.12 -18.94 16.90
CA VAL A 128 21.05 -18.61 17.97
C VAL A 128 21.62 -19.87 18.60
#